data_8c0ddf294451b5447fa12a29ad2c8571
#
_entry.id   8c0ddf294451b5447fa12a29ad2c8571
#
_cell.length_a   1.000
_cell.length_b   1.000
_cell.length_c   1.000
_cell.angle_alpha   90.00
_cell.angle_beta   90.00
_cell.angle_gamma   90.00
#
_symmetry.space_group_name_H-M   'P 1'
#
loop_
_entity.id
_entity.type
_entity.pdbx_description
1 polymer ?
#
loop_
_entity_poly.entity_id
_entity_poly.type
_entity_poly.pdbx_seq_one_letter_code
_entity_poly.pdbx_strand_id
1 'polypeptide(L)'
;LSSTQIDAMASYVRDLGGGILLMGGDKSMGPGGFGKTPIEEVSPVSFDLKQERRRASLAEVIAIDYSGSMAMRAGKHTKLELANEAAARSAELLGTGDRLGVMHVDTVVSWTVPLGPLTNKAAISKAIRAVGPGGGGIYVDLTLRDAYAALDREKVNLKHLLLFADGSDAEERAGAFALVAGAKARGITTSVISLGRGSDSADLEKMARLGDGRFYLVEDAGRLPSIFAQETVLAAKSSINEVTFKPAPGAPGPAIR
;
A
#
# COMPACT_ATOMS: atom_id res chain seq x y z
N LEU A 1 21.13 25.31 -1.00
CA LEU A 1 22.34 25.74 -1.75
C LEU A 1 21.89 26.65 -2.89
N SER A 2 22.63 27.75 -3.13
CA SER A 2 22.44 28.58 -4.32
C SER A 2 23.05 27.93 -5.56
N SER A 3 22.64 28.34 -6.77
CA SER A 3 23.23 27.85 -8.02
C SER A 3 24.75 28.07 -8.04
N THR A 4 25.22 29.25 -7.62
CA THR A 4 26.66 29.59 -7.55
C THR A 4 27.42 28.66 -6.62
N GLN A 5 26.85 28.23 -5.49
CA GLN A 5 27.46 27.27 -4.59
C GLN A 5 27.56 25.88 -5.21
N ILE A 6 26.49 25.47 -5.92
CA ILE A 6 26.44 24.20 -6.65
C ILE A 6 27.51 24.15 -7.74
N ASP A 7 27.62 25.23 -8.53
CA ASP A 7 28.63 25.34 -9.57
C ASP A 7 30.08 25.31 -9.00
N ALA A 8 30.31 26.01 -7.90
CA ALA A 8 31.63 26.02 -7.24
C ALA A 8 32.01 24.63 -6.72
N MET A 9 31.07 23.87 -6.13
CA MET A 9 31.35 22.51 -5.68
C MET A 9 31.66 21.57 -6.85
N ALA A 10 30.93 21.67 -7.94
CA ALA A 10 31.16 20.84 -9.11
C ALA A 10 32.52 21.16 -9.75
N SER A 11 32.88 22.46 -9.89
CA SER A 11 34.19 22.89 -10.38
C SER A 11 35.32 22.43 -9.47
N TYR A 12 35.14 22.47 -8.15
CA TYR A 12 36.12 21.95 -7.20
C TYR A 12 36.46 20.48 -7.46
N VAL A 13 35.45 19.67 -7.74
CA VAL A 13 35.66 18.23 -8.02
C VAL A 13 36.25 18.03 -9.43
N ARG A 14 35.62 18.63 -10.44
CA ARG A 14 35.94 18.40 -11.85
C ARG A 14 37.22 19.04 -12.29
N ASP A 15 37.43 20.33 -11.91
CA ASP A 15 38.50 21.14 -12.46
C ASP A 15 39.73 21.17 -11.55
N LEU A 16 39.54 21.04 -10.24
CA LEU A 16 40.63 21.07 -9.26
C LEU A 16 40.99 19.69 -8.68
N GLY A 17 40.27 18.63 -9.09
CA GLY A 17 40.53 17.26 -8.62
C GLY A 17 40.17 17.02 -7.16
N GLY A 18 39.32 17.85 -6.57
CA GLY A 18 38.86 17.70 -5.19
C GLY A 18 37.92 16.50 -5.01
N GLY A 19 37.77 16.07 -3.75
CA GLY A 19 36.81 15.04 -3.38
C GLY A 19 35.54 15.63 -2.82
N ILE A 20 34.40 15.02 -3.09
CA ILE A 20 33.13 15.36 -2.47
C ILE A 20 32.48 14.11 -1.85
N LEU A 21 31.95 14.25 -0.67
CA LEU A 21 31.12 13.24 -0.02
C LEU A 21 29.67 13.75 0.06
N LEU A 22 28.75 13.06 -0.60
CA LEU A 22 27.34 13.37 -0.59
C LEU A 22 26.63 12.44 0.41
N MET A 23 26.03 13.03 1.44
CA MET A 23 25.22 12.31 2.41
C MET A 23 23.81 12.87 2.38
N GLY A 24 22.83 11.98 2.40
CA GLY A 24 21.44 12.40 2.37
C GLY A 24 20.49 11.32 2.82
N GLY A 25 19.26 11.71 3.16
CA GLY A 25 18.15 10.84 3.46
C GLY A 25 17.12 10.79 2.31
N ASP A 26 15.94 10.34 2.63
CA ASP A 26 14.80 10.15 1.73
C ASP A 26 14.33 11.41 0.97
N LYS A 27 14.67 12.60 1.49
CA LYS A 27 14.30 13.92 0.92
C LYS A 27 15.49 14.67 0.32
N SER A 28 16.58 13.97 0.08
CA SER A 28 17.79 14.57 -0.51
C SER A 28 18.04 14.08 -1.94
N MET A 29 19.10 14.53 -2.56
CA MET A 29 19.46 14.19 -3.96
C MET A 29 18.32 14.48 -4.95
N GLY A 30 17.80 13.50 -5.66
CA GLY A 30 16.69 13.66 -6.61
C GLY A 30 15.45 14.30 -5.98
N PRO A 31 14.88 13.75 -4.89
CA PRO A 31 13.76 14.36 -4.15
C PRO A 31 14.11 15.75 -3.57
N GLY A 32 15.39 16.03 -3.32
CA GLY A 32 15.89 17.33 -2.84
C GLY A 32 16.06 18.39 -3.93
N GLY A 33 15.73 18.06 -5.18
CA GLY A 33 15.83 18.99 -6.31
C GLY A 33 17.23 19.18 -6.87
N PHE A 34 18.17 18.26 -6.58
CA PHE A 34 19.54 18.29 -7.11
C PHE A 34 19.70 17.51 -8.43
N GLY A 35 18.63 16.92 -8.95
CA GLY A 35 18.62 16.29 -10.26
C GLY A 35 18.89 17.29 -11.38
N LYS A 36 19.67 16.89 -12.39
CA LYS A 36 20.12 17.72 -13.52
C LYS A 36 20.88 18.99 -13.12
N THR A 37 21.59 18.95 -11.98
CA THR A 37 22.47 20.02 -11.52
C THR A 37 23.94 19.62 -11.71
N PRO A 38 24.88 20.59 -11.72
CA PRO A 38 26.31 20.30 -11.81
C PRO A 38 26.85 19.35 -10.72
N ILE A 39 26.20 19.25 -9.55
CA ILE A 39 26.55 18.25 -8.53
C ILE A 39 26.26 16.84 -9.03
N GLU A 40 25.18 16.63 -9.76
CA GLU A 40 24.88 15.31 -10.33
C GLU A 40 25.94 14.89 -11.35
N GLU A 41 26.46 15.83 -12.14
CA GLU A 41 27.49 15.54 -13.14
C GLU A 41 28.80 15.00 -12.53
N VAL A 42 29.15 15.43 -11.32
CA VAL A 42 30.32 14.97 -10.59
C VAL A 42 30.04 13.84 -9.60
N SER A 43 28.79 13.41 -9.51
CA SER A 43 28.36 12.29 -8.68
C SER A 43 28.58 10.96 -9.38
N PRO A 44 29.00 9.88 -8.68
CA PRO A 44 29.07 8.54 -9.26
C PRO A 44 27.69 7.91 -9.48
N VAL A 45 26.61 8.54 -9.00
CA VAL A 45 25.24 8.07 -9.13
C VAL A 45 24.36 9.17 -9.73
N SER A 46 23.40 8.78 -10.57
CA SER A 46 22.40 9.71 -11.09
C SER A 46 21.36 10.03 -10.03
N PHE A 47 20.99 11.30 -9.94
CA PHE A 47 19.89 11.78 -9.11
C PHE A 47 18.55 11.79 -9.87
N ASP A 48 18.59 11.43 -11.14
CA ASP A 48 17.40 11.27 -11.94
C ASP A 48 16.54 10.15 -11.33
N LEU A 49 15.34 10.51 -10.90
CA LEU A 49 14.35 9.59 -10.38
C LEU A 49 13.82 8.70 -11.52
N LYS A 50 14.72 7.96 -12.20
CA LYS A 50 14.34 6.88 -13.11
C LYS A 50 13.49 5.81 -12.43
N GLN A 51 13.19 5.99 -11.16
CA GLN A 51 12.41 5.07 -10.33
C GLN A 51 10.91 5.05 -10.58
N GLU A 52 10.36 5.91 -11.42
CA GLU A 52 8.98 5.66 -11.88
C GLU A 52 8.86 4.34 -12.67
N ARG A 53 9.97 3.83 -13.22
CA ARG A 53 9.98 2.56 -13.97
C ARG A 53 10.29 1.32 -13.14
N ARG A 54 10.64 1.47 -11.84
CA ARG A 54 10.83 0.37 -10.89
C ARG A 54 10.10 0.63 -9.58
N ARG A 55 8.90 1.17 -9.63
CA ARG A 55 7.96 0.97 -8.54
C ARG A 55 7.83 -0.53 -8.35
N ALA A 56 8.12 -1.01 -7.14
CA ALA A 56 7.78 -2.38 -6.80
C ALA A 56 6.30 -2.55 -7.11
N SER A 57 5.96 -3.48 -7.99
CA SER A 57 4.57 -3.74 -8.33
C SER A 57 3.85 -4.25 -7.09
N LEU A 58 2.69 -3.68 -6.82
CA LEU A 58 1.80 -4.04 -5.73
C LEU A 58 0.69 -4.96 -6.25
N ALA A 59 0.42 -6.04 -5.54
CA ALA A 59 -0.87 -6.73 -5.62
C ALA A 59 -1.66 -6.39 -4.35
N GLU A 60 -2.77 -5.72 -4.52
CA GLU A 60 -3.67 -5.33 -3.44
C GLU A 60 -5.00 -6.07 -3.57
N VAL A 61 -5.44 -6.67 -2.47
CA VAL A 61 -6.81 -7.16 -2.33
C VAL A 61 -7.53 -6.27 -1.34
N ILE A 62 -8.66 -5.73 -1.74
CA ILE A 62 -9.57 -5.00 -0.86
C ILE A 62 -10.77 -5.90 -0.57
N ALA A 63 -10.94 -6.29 0.70
CA ALA A 63 -12.07 -7.06 1.16
C ALA A 63 -13.04 -6.13 1.90
N ILE A 64 -14.25 -5.99 1.38
CA ILE A 64 -15.27 -5.07 1.86
C ILE A 64 -16.39 -5.87 2.49
N ASP A 65 -16.65 -5.60 3.75
CA ASP A 65 -17.86 -6.02 4.42
C ASP A 65 -19.08 -5.39 3.72
N TYR A 66 -20.03 -6.23 3.29
CA TYR A 66 -21.31 -5.74 2.74
C TYR A 66 -22.51 -6.35 3.45
N SER A 67 -22.31 -6.75 4.73
CA SER A 67 -23.35 -7.21 5.64
C SER A 67 -24.53 -6.22 5.75
N GLY A 68 -25.62 -6.63 6.38
CA GLY A 68 -26.81 -5.83 6.49
C GLY A 68 -26.61 -4.47 7.20
N SER A 69 -25.68 -4.40 8.15
CA SER A 69 -25.29 -3.16 8.86
C SER A 69 -24.71 -2.10 7.92
N MET A 70 -24.09 -2.53 6.81
CA MET A 70 -23.52 -1.65 5.79
C MET A 70 -24.58 -0.91 4.95
N ALA A 71 -25.84 -1.32 5.00
CA ALA A 71 -26.98 -0.59 4.42
C ALA A 71 -27.37 0.67 5.22
N MET A 72 -26.85 0.82 6.45
CA MET A 72 -27.14 2.00 7.28
C MET A 72 -26.63 3.28 6.64
N ARG A 73 -27.42 4.36 6.79
CA ARG A 73 -27.06 5.67 6.25
C ARG A 73 -25.98 6.36 7.06
N ALA A 74 -25.01 6.92 6.33
CA ALA A 74 -24.01 7.86 6.83
C ALA A 74 -24.12 9.15 5.99
N GLY A 75 -24.93 10.07 6.48
CA GLY A 75 -25.29 11.29 5.74
C GLY A 75 -26.21 10.98 4.54
N LYS A 76 -25.78 11.37 3.34
CA LYS A 76 -26.55 11.17 2.09
C LYS A 76 -26.35 9.77 1.48
N HIS A 77 -25.32 9.05 1.88
CA HIS A 77 -24.92 7.77 1.36
C HIS A 77 -25.08 6.67 2.40
N THR A 78 -25.06 5.42 1.97
CA THR A 78 -24.90 4.29 2.88
C THR A 78 -23.41 4.08 3.23
N LYS A 79 -23.13 3.35 4.30
CA LYS A 79 -21.75 2.95 4.65
C LYS A 79 -21.09 2.19 3.48
N LEU A 80 -21.84 1.29 2.84
CA LEU A 80 -21.36 0.51 1.70
C LEU A 80 -21.06 1.39 0.48
N GLU A 81 -21.94 2.34 0.13
CA GLU A 81 -21.65 3.28 -0.98
C GLU A 81 -20.34 4.04 -0.76
N LEU A 82 -20.06 4.46 0.48
CA LEU A 82 -18.81 5.14 0.82
C LEU A 82 -17.60 4.21 0.76
N ALA A 83 -17.73 2.96 1.21
CA ALA A 83 -16.67 1.95 1.10
C ALA A 83 -16.39 1.59 -0.36
N ASN A 84 -17.43 1.42 -1.17
CA ASN A 84 -17.29 1.16 -2.62
C ASN A 84 -16.63 2.34 -3.35
N GLU A 85 -17.02 3.57 -3.03
CA GLU A 85 -16.38 4.76 -3.57
C GLU A 85 -14.91 4.84 -3.17
N ALA A 86 -14.59 4.48 -1.93
CA ALA A 86 -13.22 4.43 -1.43
C ALA A 86 -12.36 3.40 -2.20
N ALA A 87 -12.86 2.19 -2.39
CA ALA A 87 -12.18 1.14 -3.15
C ALA A 87 -12.03 1.50 -4.64
N ALA A 88 -13.04 2.13 -5.24
CA ALA A 88 -12.96 2.61 -6.60
C ALA A 88 -11.87 3.69 -6.78
N ARG A 89 -11.71 4.60 -5.81
CA ARG A 89 -10.63 5.60 -5.82
C ARG A 89 -9.25 4.96 -5.64
N SER A 90 -9.13 3.91 -4.82
CA SER A 90 -7.87 3.15 -4.72
C SER A 90 -7.47 2.56 -6.08
N ALA A 91 -8.42 2.04 -6.86
CA ALA A 91 -8.17 1.57 -8.22
C ALA A 91 -7.62 2.66 -9.16
N GLU A 92 -8.04 3.91 -8.96
CA GLU A 92 -7.56 5.05 -9.76
C GLU A 92 -6.11 5.43 -9.44
N LEU A 93 -5.66 5.23 -8.18
CA LEU A 93 -4.32 5.57 -7.69
C LEU A 93 -3.25 4.55 -8.08
N LEU A 94 -3.61 3.29 -8.27
CA LEU A 94 -2.69 2.23 -8.64
C LEU A 94 -2.14 2.43 -10.06
N GLY A 95 -0.88 2.03 -10.28
CA GLY A 95 -0.18 2.17 -11.56
C GLY A 95 -0.44 1.00 -12.52
N THR A 96 0.11 1.07 -13.73
CA THR A 96 -0.05 0.04 -14.77
C THR A 96 0.63 -1.29 -14.44
N GLY A 97 1.60 -1.29 -13.51
CA GLY A 97 2.29 -2.50 -13.03
C GLY A 97 1.63 -3.14 -11.82
N ASP A 98 0.65 -2.45 -11.23
CA ASP A 98 -0.05 -2.92 -10.04
C ASP A 98 -1.22 -3.84 -10.41
N ARG A 99 -1.66 -4.62 -9.44
CA ARG A 99 -2.76 -5.56 -9.55
C ARG A 99 -3.76 -5.31 -8.43
N LEU A 100 -5.03 -5.33 -8.75
CA LEU A 100 -6.11 -5.12 -7.78
C LEU A 100 -7.12 -6.25 -7.87
N GLY A 101 -7.53 -6.71 -6.70
CA GLY A 101 -8.72 -7.53 -6.51
C GLY A 101 -9.66 -6.84 -5.52
N VAL A 102 -10.97 -6.92 -5.76
CA VAL A 102 -11.97 -6.43 -4.82
C VAL A 102 -12.99 -7.53 -4.56
N MET A 103 -13.15 -7.87 -3.30
CA MET A 103 -14.13 -8.84 -2.85
C MET A 103 -15.13 -8.16 -1.91
N HIS A 104 -16.39 -8.53 -2.07
CA HIS A 104 -17.45 -8.19 -1.13
C HIS A 104 -17.80 -9.45 -0.34
N VAL A 105 -17.83 -9.32 0.96
CA VAL A 105 -17.90 -10.45 1.86
C VAL A 105 -19.02 -10.27 2.89
N ASP A 106 -19.87 -11.29 2.99
CA ASP A 106 -20.77 -11.53 4.11
C ASP A 106 -20.55 -12.96 4.61
N THR A 107 -21.53 -13.83 4.51
CA THR A 107 -21.41 -15.27 4.79
C THR A 107 -20.74 -16.04 3.64
N VAL A 108 -20.54 -15.38 2.50
CA VAL A 108 -19.84 -15.90 1.32
C VAL A 108 -18.87 -14.84 0.77
N VAL A 109 -17.89 -15.30 0.03
CA VAL A 109 -16.95 -14.42 -0.67
C VAL A 109 -17.39 -14.23 -2.11
N SER A 110 -17.58 -12.98 -2.51
CA SER A 110 -17.89 -12.58 -3.88
C SER A 110 -16.81 -11.69 -4.48
N TRP A 111 -16.07 -12.19 -5.45
CA TRP A 111 -15.09 -11.40 -6.18
C TRP A 111 -15.78 -10.47 -7.18
N THR A 112 -16.00 -9.23 -6.81
CA THR A 112 -16.51 -8.20 -7.72
C THR A 112 -15.48 -7.87 -8.80
N VAL A 113 -14.20 -7.84 -8.41
CA VAL A 113 -13.05 -7.70 -9.30
C VAL A 113 -12.07 -8.82 -8.95
N PRO A 114 -11.89 -9.85 -9.80
CA PRO A 114 -10.83 -10.84 -9.60
C PRO A 114 -9.46 -10.18 -9.55
N LEU A 115 -8.55 -10.67 -8.69
CA LEU A 115 -7.21 -10.13 -8.58
C LEU A 115 -6.48 -10.23 -9.92
N GLY A 116 -6.12 -9.10 -10.48
CA GLY A 116 -5.52 -9.02 -11.79
C GLY A 116 -5.01 -7.63 -12.17
N PRO A 117 -4.44 -7.48 -13.38
CA PRO A 117 -3.92 -6.20 -13.86
C PRO A 117 -5.05 -5.19 -14.09
N LEU A 118 -4.76 -3.93 -13.87
CA LEU A 118 -5.70 -2.81 -14.02
C LEU A 118 -5.81 -2.36 -15.48
N THR A 119 -6.37 -3.20 -16.34
CA THR A 119 -6.47 -2.93 -17.77
C THR A 119 -7.53 -1.88 -18.13
N ASN A 120 -8.62 -1.83 -17.37
CA ASN A 120 -9.71 -0.86 -17.57
C ASN A 120 -10.22 -0.35 -16.21
N LYS A 121 -9.57 0.67 -15.68
CA LYS A 121 -9.91 1.27 -14.38
C LYS A 121 -11.35 1.79 -14.32
N ALA A 122 -11.86 2.35 -15.41
CA ALA A 122 -13.23 2.87 -15.46
C ALA A 122 -14.28 1.76 -15.29
N ALA A 123 -14.08 0.62 -15.97
CA ALA A 123 -14.95 -0.54 -15.82
C ALA A 123 -14.85 -1.15 -14.43
N ILE A 124 -13.64 -1.25 -13.87
CA ILE A 124 -13.38 -1.72 -12.51
C ILE A 124 -14.11 -0.84 -11.50
N SER A 125 -13.90 0.48 -11.54
CA SER A 125 -14.55 1.44 -10.64
C SER A 125 -16.07 1.40 -10.75
N LYS A 126 -16.60 1.24 -11.97
CA LYS A 126 -18.05 1.08 -12.18
C LYS A 126 -18.59 -0.21 -11.56
N ALA A 127 -17.89 -1.33 -11.71
CA ALA A 127 -18.29 -2.61 -11.14
C ALA A 127 -18.31 -2.55 -9.60
N ILE A 128 -17.30 -1.93 -8.97
CA ILE A 128 -17.24 -1.76 -7.52
C ILE A 128 -18.41 -0.92 -7.02
N ARG A 129 -18.68 0.23 -7.65
CA ARG A 129 -19.78 1.13 -7.25
C ARG A 129 -21.17 0.52 -7.43
N ALA A 130 -21.32 -0.48 -8.26
CA ALA A 130 -22.60 -1.11 -8.55
C ALA A 130 -23.04 -2.13 -7.50
N VAL A 131 -22.17 -2.52 -6.58
CA VAL A 131 -22.51 -3.52 -5.56
C VAL A 131 -23.43 -2.91 -4.51
N GLY A 132 -24.58 -3.52 -4.33
CA GLY A 132 -25.55 -3.19 -3.27
C GLY A 132 -25.29 -3.99 -1.99
N PRO A 133 -25.99 -3.65 -0.88
CA PRO A 133 -25.83 -4.37 0.38
C PRO A 133 -26.29 -5.82 0.26
N GLY A 134 -25.55 -6.71 0.93
CA GLY A 134 -25.86 -8.12 1.11
C GLY A 134 -26.67 -8.37 2.40
N GLY A 135 -26.33 -9.44 3.11
CA GLY A 135 -26.96 -9.82 4.38
C GLY A 135 -25.98 -10.65 5.23
N GLY A 136 -26.34 -10.92 6.49
CA GLY A 136 -25.47 -11.65 7.42
C GLY A 136 -24.34 -10.81 7.98
N GLY A 137 -23.35 -11.48 8.58
CA GLY A 137 -22.11 -10.87 9.08
C GLY A 137 -20.91 -11.23 8.20
N ILE A 138 -19.74 -10.63 8.46
CA ILE A 138 -18.53 -10.95 7.71
C ILE A 138 -17.83 -12.19 8.28
N TYR A 139 -17.62 -13.22 7.47
CA TYR A 139 -16.85 -14.42 7.81
C TYR A 139 -15.36 -14.17 7.58
N VAL A 140 -14.68 -13.73 8.64
CA VAL A 140 -13.28 -13.26 8.57
C VAL A 140 -12.32 -14.37 8.12
N ASP A 141 -12.42 -15.58 8.69
CA ASP A 141 -11.54 -16.70 8.33
C ASP A 141 -11.65 -17.06 6.85
N LEU A 142 -12.87 -17.08 6.30
CA LEU A 142 -13.13 -17.35 4.90
C LEU A 142 -12.52 -16.25 4.01
N THR A 143 -12.76 -14.99 4.39
CA THR A 143 -12.22 -13.81 3.72
C THR A 143 -10.70 -13.85 3.63
N LEU A 144 -10.03 -14.12 4.77
CA LEU A 144 -8.57 -14.16 4.84
C LEU A 144 -8.00 -15.32 4.00
N ARG A 145 -8.62 -16.51 4.04
CA ARG A 145 -8.18 -17.66 3.22
C ARG A 145 -8.21 -17.35 1.74
N ASP A 146 -9.31 -16.82 1.25
CA ASP A 146 -9.47 -16.53 -0.18
C ASP A 146 -8.56 -15.39 -0.63
N ALA A 147 -8.48 -14.30 0.14
CA ALA A 147 -7.60 -13.17 -0.17
C ALA A 147 -6.13 -13.59 -0.21
N TYR A 148 -5.66 -14.32 0.81
CA TYR A 148 -4.26 -14.76 0.84
C TYR A 148 -3.95 -15.79 -0.23
N ALA A 149 -4.88 -16.71 -0.53
CA ALA A 149 -4.69 -17.66 -1.62
C ALA A 149 -4.57 -16.97 -2.98
N ALA A 150 -5.29 -15.88 -3.19
CA ALA A 150 -5.16 -15.07 -4.40
C ALA A 150 -3.82 -14.33 -4.44
N LEU A 151 -3.43 -13.68 -3.33
CA LEU A 151 -2.15 -12.95 -3.22
C LEU A 151 -0.93 -13.87 -3.32
N ASP A 152 -1.00 -15.09 -2.82
CA ASP A 152 0.10 -16.07 -2.90
C ASP A 152 0.45 -16.43 -4.36
N ARG A 153 -0.53 -16.43 -5.26
CA ARG A 153 -0.33 -16.73 -6.69
C ARG A 153 0.35 -15.59 -7.46
N GLU A 154 0.38 -14.40 -6.89
CA GLU A 154 0.94 -13.23 -7.55
C GLU A 154 2.47 -13.21 -7.48
N LYS A 155 3.10 -12.89 -8.62
CA LYS A 155 4.56 -12.78 -8.74
C LYS A 155 4.99 -11.30 -8.71
N VAL A 156 4.66 -10.62 -7.64
CA VAL A 156 4.98 -9.20 -7.41
C VAL A 156 5.72 -9.04 -6.10
N ASN A 157 6.42 -7.91 -5.95
CA ASN A 157 7.26 -7.68 -4.76
C ASN A 157 6.45 -7.31 -3.52
N LEU A 158 5.35 -6.58 -3.69
CA LEU A 158 4.50 -6.12 -2.60
C LEU A 158 3.14 -6.80 -2.71
N LYS A 159 2.70 -7.37 -1.60
CA LYS A 159 1.40 -8.03 -1.48
C LYS A 159 0.68 -7.49 -0.27
N HIS A 160 -0.52 -7.01 -0.47
CA HIS A 160 -1.27 -6.32 0.57
C HIS A 160 -2.73 -6.73 0.59
N LEU A 161 -3.26 -6.98 1.79
CA LEU A 161 -4.68 -7.11 2.06
C LEU A 161 -5.17 -5.89 2.85
N LEU A 162 -6.19 -5.23 2.34
CA LEU A 162 -6.96 -4.22 3.08
C LEU A 162 -8.32 -4.80 3.42
N LEU A 163 -8.53 -5.10 4.71
CA LEU A 163 -9.80 -5.60 5.24
C LEU A 163 -10.61 -4.43 5.78
N PHE A 164 -11.83 -4.28 5.30
CA PHE A 164 -12.80 -3.32 5.80
C PHE A 164 -13.96 -4.03 6.48
N ALA A 165 -14.22 -3.68 7.73
CA ALA A 165 -15.32 -4.21 8.53
C ALA A 165 -15.98 -3.11 9.36
N ASP A 166 -17.24 -3.28 9.77
CA ASP A 166 -17.92 -2.26 10.55
C ASP A 166 -17.73 -2.40 12.09
N GLY A 167 -16.88 -3.34 12.51
CA GLY A 167 -16.41 -3.48 13.90
C GLY A 167 -17.33 -4.28 14.82
N SER A 168 -18.49 -4.75 14.36
CA SER A 168 -19.47 -5.43 15.21
C SER A 168 -19.95 -6.78 14.68
N ASP A 169 -19.74 -7.07 13.40
CA ASP A 169 -20.31 -8.23 12.71
C ASP A 169 -19.25 -9.22 12.20
N ALA A 170 -18.04 -9.20 12.77
CA ALA A 170 -16.99 -10.13 12.41
C ALA A 170 -17.21 -11.51 13.05
N GLU A 171 -17.60 -12.48 12.24
CA GLU A 171 -17.83 -13.86 12.63
C GLU A 171 -16.68 -14.77 12.20
N GLU A 172 -16.63 -15.99 12.76
CA GLU A 172 -15.64 -17.02 12.42
C GLU A 172 -14.19 -16.52 12.44
N ARG A 173 -13.73 -16.00 13.60
CA ARG A 173 -12.38 -15.44 13.77
C ARG A 173 -11.38 -16.38 14.41
N ALA A 174 -11.78 -17.61 14.72
CA ALA A 174 -10.93 -18.51 15.52
C ALA A 174 -9.57 -18.81 14.86
N GLY A 175 -9.53 -18.88 13.53
CA GLY A 175 -8.32 -19.11 12.74
C GLY A 175 -7.63 -17.82 12.26
N ALA A 176 -8.26 -16.65 12.36
CA ALA A 176 -7.82 -15.40 11.74
C ALA A 176 -6.38 -15.03 12.10
N PHE A 177 -6.03 -15.08 13.38
CA PHE A 177 -4.68 -14.70 13.84
C PHE A 177 -3.58 -15.61 13.26
N ALA A 178 -3.85 -16.93 13.17
CA ALA A 178 -2.90 -17.86 12.58
C ALA A 178 -2.77 -17.63 11.06
N LEU A 179 -3.87 -17.36 10.37
CA LEU A 179 -3.88 -17.03 8.95
C LEU A 179 -3.08 -15.76 8.66
N VAL A 180 -3.29 -14.69 9.44
CA VAL A 180 -2.57 -13.41 9.32
C VAL A 180 -1.07 -13.59 9.58
N ALA A 181 -0.71 -14.30 10.65
CA ALA A 181 0.70 -14.58 10.96
C ALA A 181 1.39 -15.40 9.86
N GLY A 182 0.69 -16.40 9.33
CA GLY A 182 1.18 -17.21 8.20
C GLY A 182 1.32 -16.39 6.91
N ALA A 183 0.41 -15.46 6.63
CA ALA A 183 0.49 -14.57 5.49
C ALA A 183 1.68 -13.60 5.61
N LYS A 184 1.89 -13.01 6.78
CA LYS A 184 3.06 -12.17 7.07
C LYS A 184 4.37 -12.92 6.81
N ALA A 185 4.48 -14.18 7.24
CA ALA A 185 5.67 -15.01 6.98
C ALA A 185 5.94 -15.24 5.49
N ARG A 186 4.93 -15.08 4.62
CA ARG A 186 5.03 -15.15 3.16
C ARG A 186 5.15 -13.77 2.50
N GLY A 187 5.36 -12.70 3.29
CA GLY A 187 5.54 -11.34 2.79
C GLY A 187 4.24 -10.63 2.38
N ILE A 188 3.09 -11.06 2.92
CA ILE A 188 1.81 -10.40 2.70
C ILE A 188 1.49 -9.55 3.93
N THR A 189 1.30 -8.25 3.74
CA THR A 189 0.87 -7.33 4.81
C THR A 189 -0.64 -7.23 4.87
N THR A 190 -1.18 -6.96 6.06
CA THR A 190 -2.63 -6.89 6.29
C THR A 190 -2.98 -5.65 7.09
N SER A 191 -3.65 -4.70 6.47
CA SER A 191 -4.22 -3.54 7.14
C SER A 191 -5.73 -3.72 7.34
N VAL A 192 -6.26 -3.11 8.39
CA VAL A 192 -7.67 -3.21 8.73
C VAL A 192 -8.26 -1.83 8.95
N ILE A 193 -9.41 -1.58 8.35
CA ILE A 193 -10.24 -0.40 8.59
C ILE A 193 -11.49 -0.86 9.32
N SER A 194 -11.72 -0.34 10.52
CA SER A 194 -12.94 -0.57 11.30
C SER A 194 -13.82 0.68 11.29
N LEU A 195 -15.04 0.55 10.81
CA LEU A 195 -16.01 1.64 10.83
C LEU A 195 -16.80 1.63 12.13
N GLY A 196 -16.40 2.51 13.04
CA GLY A 196 -16.94 2.56 14.40
C GLY A 196 -16.23 1.62 15.37
N ARG A 197 -16.51 1.85 16.66
CA ARG A 197 -16.08 0.95 17.75
C ARG A 197 -17.16 -0.10 17.97
N GLY A 198 -16.79 -1.35 17.93
CA GLY A 198 -17.66 -2.48 18.24
C GLY A 198 -16.93 -3.54 19.06
N SER A 199 -17.62 -4.65 19.33
CA SER A 199 -17.10 -5.81 20.08
C SER A 199 -15.82 -6.37 19.46
N ASP A 200 -15.66 -6.21 18.15
CA ASP A 200 -14.62 -6.87 17.36
C ASP A 200 -13.41 -5.97 17.10
N SER A 201 -13.50 -4.68 17.46
CA SER A 201 -12.46 -3.69 17.16
C SER A 201 -11.08 -4.07 17.72
N ALA A 202 -11.02 -4.68 18.92
CA ALA A 202 -9.77 -5.12 19.52
C ALA A 202 -9.10 -6.27 18.75
N ASP A 203 -9.88 -7.23 18.26
CA ASP A 203 -9.38 -8.34 17.45
C ASP A 203 -8.94 -7.86 16.07
N LEU A 204 -9.71 -6.94 15.47
CA LEU A 204 -9.37 -6.31 14.19
C LEU A 204 -8.05 -5.52 14.27
N GLU A 205 -7.85 -4.75 15.36
CA GLU A 205 -6.58 -4.06 15.62
C GLU A 205 -5.41 -5.05 15.78
N LYS A 206 -5.64 -6.14 16.54
CA LYS A 206 -4.63 -7.18 16.71
C LYS A 206 -4.29 -7.87 15.38
N MET A 207 -5.25 -8.12 14.50
CA MET A 207 -5.00 -8.67 13.17
C MET A 207 -4.10 -7.74 12.34
N ALA A 208 -4.38 -6.44 12.30
CA ALA A 208 -3.54 -5.47 11.59
C ALA A 208 -2.09 -5.47 12.11
N ARG A 209 -1.91 -5.46 13.43
CA ARG A 209 -0.57 -5.51 14.05
C ARG A 209 0.19 -6.80 13.74
N LEU A 210 -0.49 -7.95 13.81
CA LEU A 210 0.11 -9.24 13.46
C LEU A 210 0.48 -9.31 11.98
N GLY A 211 -0.32 -8.69 11.12
CA GLY A 211 -0.12 -8.63 9.69
C GLY A 211 0.89 -7.60 9.20
N ASP A 212 1.62 -6.94 10.10
CA ASP A 212 2.59 -5.88 9.75
C ASP A 212 1.97 -4.72 8.95
N GLY A 213 0.68 -4.51 9.19
CA GLY A 213 -0.10 -3.45 8.56
C GLY A 213 -0.55 -2.39 9.55
N ARG A 214 -1.52 -1.60 9.14
CA ARG A 214 -2.06 -0.47 9.89
C ARG A 214 -3.52 -0.73 10.29
N PHE A 215 -3.90 -0.22 11.44
CA PHE A 215 -5.28 -0.21 11.90
C PHE A 215 -5.85 1.20 11.86
N TYR A 216 -7.02 1.35 11.26
CA TYR A 216 -7.74 2.61 11.18
C TYR A 216 -9.11 2.46 11.85
N LEU A 217 -9.32 3.19 12.92
CA LEU A 217 -10.66 3.35 13.50
C LEU A 217 -11.31 4.58 12.88
N VAL A 218 -12.39 4.39 12.17
CA VAL A 218 -13.10 5.45 11.44
C VAL A 218 -14.47 5.65 12.05
N GLU A 219 -14.67 6.77 12.72
CA GLU A 219 -15.97 7.13 13.31
C GLU A 219 -16.88 7.84 12.31
N ASP A 220 -16.30 8.51 11.32
CA ASP A 220 -17.03 9.18 10.24
C ASP A 220 -16.76 8.49 8.89
N ALA A 221 -17.79 7.81 8.38
CA ALA A 221 -17.71 7.09 7.10
C ALA A 221 -17.35 8.01 5.91
N GLY A 222 -17.62 9.31 5.99
CA GLY A 222 -17.22 10.28 4.97
C GLY A 222 -15.70 10.37 4.77
N ARG A 223 -14.90 9.92 5.73
CA ARG A 223 -13.43 9.87 5.66
C ARG A 223 -12.88 8.64 4.96
N LEU A 224 -13.70 7.62 4.71
CA LEU A 224 -13.26 6.36 4.09
C LEU A 224 -12.48 6.57 2.78
N PRO A 225 -12.94 7.39 1.81
CA PRO A 225 -12.20 7.56 0.57
C PRO A 225 -10.78 8.08 0.76
N SER A 226 -10.54 8.96 1.74
CA SER A 226 -9.20 9.48 2.01
C SER A 226 -8.31 8.44 2.72
N ILE A 227 -8.89 7.63 3.60
CA ILE A 227 -8.15 6.60 4.35
C ILE A 227 -7.74 5.45 3.42
N PHE A 228 -8.64 4.97 2.56
CA PHE A 228 -8.31 3.96 1.56
C PHE A 228 -7.22 4.46 0.61
N ALA A 229 -7.36 5.68 0.10
CA ALA A 229 -6.35 6.29 -0.76
C ALA A 229 -4.98 6.40 -0.06
N GLN A 230 -4.97 6.82 1.20
CA GLN A 230 -3.74 6.88 2.01
C GLN A 230 -3.12 5.48 2.18
N GLU A 231 -3.93 4.46 2.50
CA GLU A 231 -3.43 3.10 2.71
C GLU A 231 -2.86 2.51 1.44
N THR A 232 -3.56 2.61 0.31
CA THR A 232 -3.06 2.16 -1.00
C THR A 232 -1.72 2.82 -1.35
N VAL A 233 -1.59 4.13 -1.13
CA VAL A 233 -0.32 4.84 -1.37
C VAL A 233 0.78 4.37 -0.43
N LEU A 234 0.47 4.12 0.84
CA LEU A 234 1.46 3.63 1.82
C LEU A 234 1.88 2.17 1.51
N ALA A 235 0.95 1.30 1.13
CA ALA A 235 1.24 -0.06 0.69
C ALA A 235 2.15 -0.08 -0.55
N ALA A 236 1.92 0.83 -1.50
CA ALA A 236 2.76 0.98 -2.70
C ALA A 236 4.14 1.62 -2.43
N LYS A 237 4.31 2.35 -1.33
CA LYS A 237 5.57 3.04 -0.97
C LYS A 237 6.55 2.19 -0.18
N SER A 238 6.20 0.99 0.24
CA SER A 238 7.07 0.14 1.08
C SER A 238 8.29 -0.43 0.31
N SER A 239 8.79 0.30 -0.69
CA SER A 239 9.97 -0.06 -1.49
C SER A 239 11.31 0.42 -0.91
N ILE A 240 11.30 1.11 0.24
CA ILE A 240 12.52 1.40 0.98
C ILE A 240 12.78 0.22 1.93
N ASN A 241 13.81 -0.55 1.61
CA ASN A 241 14.24 -1.64 2.48
C ASN A 241 15.12 -1.04 3.61
N GLU A 242 14.54 -0.77 4.75
CA GLU A 242 15.23 -0.28 5.96
C GLU A 242 15.87 -1.42 6.76
N VAL A 243 16.43 -2.42 6.11
CA VAL A 243 17.16 -3.49 6.80
C VAL A 243 18.56 -3.01 7.13
N THR A 244 18.96 -3.15 8.37
CA THR A 244 20.35 -2.94 8.78
C THR A 244 21.25 -3.90 8.02
N PHE A 245 22.17 -3.39 7.20
CA PHE A 245 23.13 -4.21 6.48
C PHE A 245 24.57 -3.75 6.82
N LYS A 246 25.51 -4.68 6.76
CA LYS A 246 26.94 -4.36 6.78
C LYS A 246 27.43 -4.37 5.33
N PRO A 247 27.88 -3.22 4.80
CA PRO A 247 28.46 -3.20 3.46
C PRO A 247 29.74 -4.05 3.45
N ALA A 248 29.85 -4.93 2.46
CA ALA A 248 31.10 -5.65 2.21
C ALA A 248 31.96 -4.86 1.23
N PRO A 249 33.27 -4.84 1.40
CA PRO A 249 34.18 -4.24 0.40
C PRO A 249 33.96 -4.94 -0.95
N GLY A 250 33.72 -4.17 -2.00
CA GLY A 250 33.72 -4.65 -3.37
C GLY A 250 35.15 -4.89 -3.88
N ALA A 251 35.28 -5.19 -5.16
CA ALA A 251 36.60 -5.22 -5.80
C ALA A 251 37.31 -3.84 -5.67
N PRO A 252 38.60 -3.80 -5.37
CA PRO A 252 39.33 -2.54 -5.25
C PRO A 252 39.22 -1.75 -6.55
N GLY A 253 38.64 -0.55 -6.45
CA GLY A 253 38.59 0.42 -7.53
C GLY A 253 39.77 1.38 -7.50
N PRO A 254 39.93 2.25 -8.50
CA PRO A 254 41.01 3.21 -8.55
C PRO A 254 41.09 4.17 -7.35
N ALA A 255 39.96 4.37 -6.66
CA ALA A 255 39.86 5.24 -5.49
C ALA A 255 40.17 4.53 -4.16
N ILE A 256 40.40 3.22 -4.16
CA ILE A 256 40.73 2.41 -2.98
C ILE A 256 42.02 1.68 -3.28
N ARG A 257 43.16 2.39 -3.13
CA ARG A 257 44.52 1.83 -3.12
C ARG A 257 45.11 1.96 -1.75
#